data_e2085db7a678590747c04b9272134406
#
_entry.id   e2085db7a678590747c04b9272134406
#
_cell.length_a   1.000
_cell.length_b   1.000
_cell.length_c   1.000
_cell.angle_alpha   90.00
_cell.angle_beta   90.00
_cell.angle_gamma   90.00
#
_symmetry.space_group_name_H-M   'P 1'
#
loop_
_entity.id
_entity.type
_entity.pdbx_description
1 polymer ?
#
loop_
_entity_poly.entity_id
_entity_poly.type
_entity_poly.pdbx_seq_one_letter_code
_entity_poly.pdbx_strand_id
1 'polypeptide(L)'
;MTDSVRWDLDGAVATITLNRPQARNALTAELKTELLGALGQAASSPEVRAVLITGAGQAFCAGQDLREHAGLLGAGRSQDEVPPAAGASPAGAPAAQAPAGSASAAGPPPPGGPAPAALDTVREHYNPLVLAIRSMPKPVIAAVNGVAAGAGAGLAFACDIRIAAQGASFLMAFARVGLAADTGVSWTLPRLAGAGRAAELLMLAEPVRAPRALELGLVNQVVADTDLVAVAGALAARLAAGPTAAYAGIKEQLNYAAGHGLADALEKEAEVQTALGRTTDHQAATLAFTRKEEPRFLGR
;
A
#
# COMPACT_ATOMS: atom_id res chain seq x y z
N MET A 1 23.67 7.13 13.12
CA MET A 1 22.73 7.28 11.99
C MET A 1 21.33 7.12 12.56
N THR A 2 20.41 7.98 12.25
CA THR A 2 19.01 7.81 12.68
C THR A 2 18.37 6.82 11.72
N ASP A 3 17.87 5.70 12.22
CA ASP A 3 17.19 4.67 11.42
C ASP A 3 16.04 5.31 10.65
N SER A 4 15.95 5.05 9.34
CA SER A 4 14.87 5.59 8.49
C SER A 4 13.52 4.89 8.73
N VAL A 5 13.54 3.76 9.44
CA VAL A 5 12.39 3.04 9.99
C VAL A 5 12.62 2.80 11.48
N ARG A 6 11.64 3.12 12.30
CA ARG A 6 11.64 2.77 13.73
C ARG A 6 10.74 1.58 13.99
N TRP A 7 11.17 0.73 14.89
CA TRP A 7 10.46 -0.45 15.36
C TRP A 7 10.19 -0.33 16.86
N ASP A 8 8.95 -0.43 17.23
CA ASP A 8 8.51 -0.48 18.63
C ASP A 8 7.62 -1.71 18.83
N LEU A 9 7.82 -2.44 19.91
CA LEU A 9 6.98 -3.59 20.30
C LEU A 9 6.31 -3.28 21.64
N ASP A 10 5.01 -3.11 21.61
CA ASP A 10 4.19 -2.93 22.83
C ASP A 10 3.23 -4.11 22.95
N GLY A 11 3.42 -4.91 24.01
CA GLY A 11 2.72 -6.19 24.14
C GLY A 11 2.95 -7.07 22.92
N ALA A 12 1.89 -7.36 22.17
CA ALA A 12 1.95 -8.17 20.95
C ALA A 12 1.72 -7.33 19.65
N VAL A 13 1.84 -6.02 19.73
CA VAL A 13 1.72 -5.09 18.60
C VAL A 13 3.08 -4.56 18.19
N ALA A 14 3.51 -4.85 16.97
CA ALA A 14 4.68 -4.20 16.38
C ALA A 14 4.26 -2.92 15.66
N THR A 15 4.80 -1.78 16.10
CA THR A 15 4.61 -0.50 15.42
C THR A 15 5.83 -0.21 14.55
N ILE A 16 5.61 -0.09 13.25
CA ILE A 16 6.60 0.27 12.25
C ILE A 16 6.37 1.72 11.85
N THR A 17 7.31 2.61 12.18
CA THR A 17 7.19 4.03 11.88
C THR A 17 8.18 4.44 10.81
N LEU A 18 7.69 4.94 9.66
CA LEU A 18 8.53 5.56 8.64
C LEU A 18 9.11 6.85 9.23
N ASN A 19 10.43 6.99 9.29
CA ASN A 19 11.10 7.99 10.14
C ASN A 19 12.03 8.93 9.38
N ARG A 20 11.50 9.52 8.30
CA ARG A 20 12.14 10.65 7.58
C ARG A 20 11.21 11.87 7.54
N PRO A 21 10.77 12.41 8.72
CA PRO A 21 9.74 13.46 8.75
C PRO A 21 10.12 14.72 7.98
N GLN A 22 11.41 15.10 7.93
CA GLN A 22 11.93 16.23 7.16
C GLN A 22 11.74 16.05 5.64
N ALA A 23 11.64 14.81 5.15
CA ALA A 23 11.35 14.46 3.76
C ALA A 23 9.93 13.91 3.59
N ARG A 24 9.01 14.15 4.55
CA ARG A 24 7.63 13.61 4.57
C ARG A 24 7.60 12.10 4.36
N ASN A 25 8.57 11.40 4.92
CA ASN A 25 8.73 9.96 4.83
C ASN A 25 8.82 9.43 3.39
N ALA A 26 9.45 10.21 2.49
CA ALA A 26 9.71 9.79 1.12
C ALA A 26 10.62 8.56 1.10
N LEU A 27 10.31 7.62 0.19
CA LEU A 27 10.90 6.30 0.07
C LEU A 27 12.23 6.36 -0.68
N THR A 28 13.34 6.27 0.04
CA THR A 28 14.68 5.98 -0.51
C THR A 28 14.89 4.48 -0.59
N ALA A 29 15.93 4.03 -1.29
CA ALA A 29 16.32 2.62 -1.32
C ALA A 29 16.59 2.08 0.10
N GLU A 30 17.29 2.88 0.94
CA GLU A 30 17.55 2.56 2.35
C GLU A 30 16.23 2.32 3.13
N LEU A 31 15.31 3.29 3.12
CA LEU A 31 14.03 3.17 3.83
C LEU A 31 13.22 1.96 3.37
N LYS A 32 13.20 1.71 2.05
CA LYS A 32 12.48 0.55 1.49
C LYS A 32 13.08 -0.77 1.98
N THR A 33 14.40 -0.87 2.04
CA THR A 33 15.12 -2.05 2.54
C THR A 33 14.87 -2.27 4.03
N GLU A 34 14.97 -1.21 4.85
CA GLU A 34 14.69 -1.28 6.28
C GLU A 34 13.22 -1.65 6.56
N LEU A 35 12.28 -1.07 5.80
CA LEU A 35 10.86 -1.40 5.93
C LEU A 35 10.59 -2.88 5.59
N LEU A 36 11.21 -3.41 4.53
CA LEU A 36 11.09 -4.82 4.17
C LEU A 36 11.66 -5.72 5.28
N GLY A 37 12.81 -5.34 5.86
CA GLY A 37 13.40 -6.03 7.00
C GLY A 37 12.47 -6.04 8.23
N ALA A 38 11.88 -4.89 8.57
CA ALA A 38 10.94 -4.76 9.67
C ALA A 38 9.66 -5.61 9.45
N LEU A 39 9.13 -5.63 8.22
CA LEU A 39 8.00 -6.49 7.87
C LEU A 39 8.36 -7.98 7.98
N GLY A 40 9.55 -8.37 7.54
CA GLY A 40 10.06 -9.75 7.70
C GLY A 40 10.21 -10.15 9.17
N GLN A 41 10.74 -9.25 10.02
CA GLN A 41 10.82 -9.44 11.47
C GLN A 41 9.43 -9.61 12.08
N ALA A 42 8.47 -8.75 11.70
CA ALA A 42 7.10 -8.85 12.17
C ALA A 42 6.44 -10.18 11.76
N ALA A 43 6.70 -10.65 10.55
CA ALA A 43 6.14 -11.92 10.05
C ALA A 43 6.66 -13.13 10.83
N SER A 44 7.95 -13.17 11.11
CA SER A 44 8.63 -14.32 11.75
C SER A 44 8.55 -14.33 13.27
N SER A 45 8.43 -13.18 13.94
CA SER A 45 8.40 -13.10 15.40
C SER A 45 7.12 -13.71 15.99
N PRO A 46 7.18 -14.72 16.87
CA PRO A 46 6.01 -15.28 17.54
C PRO A 46 5.38 -14.32 18.55
N GLU A 47 6.12 -13.31 19.01
CA GLU A 47 5.64 -12.30 19.95
C GLU A 47 4.72 -11.28 19.30
N VAL A 48 4.91 -11.04 17.97
CA VAL A 48 4.07 -10.11 17.22
C VAL A 48 2.79 -10.81 16.78
N ARG A 49 1.65 -10.21 17.06
CA ARG A 49 0.31 -10.70 16.67
C ARG A 49 -0.50 -9.71 15.84
N ALA A 50 -0.10 -8.45 15.82
CA ALA A 50 -0.62 -7.41 14.92
C ALA A 50 0.49 -6.43 14.57
N VAL A 51 0.38 -5.79 13.40
CA VAL A 51 1.33 -4.79 12.90
C VAL A 51 0.60 -3.48 12.67
N LEU A 52 1.19 -2.38 13.15
CA LEU A 52 0.73 -1.02 12.92
C LEU A 52 1.80 -0.27 12.11
N ILE A 53 1.43 0.29 10.97
CA ILE A 53 2.33 1.09 10.13
C ILE A 53 1.88 2.55 10.18
N THR A 54 2.80 3.47 10.45
CA THR A 54 2.53 4.92 10.47
C THR A 54 3.73 5.72 10.00
N GLY A 55 3.60 7.04 9.90
CA GLY A 55 4.68 7.96 9.55
C GLY A 55 5.03 8.90 10.70
N ALA A 56 6.31 9.18 10.90
CA ALA A 56 6.74 10.22 11.81
C ALA A 56 6.39 11.61 11.30
N GLY A 57 6.03 12.54 12.18
CA GLY A 57 5.72 13.93 11.84
C GLY A 57 4.35 14.09 11.19
N GLN A 58 4.25 14.95 10.18
CA GLN A 58 2.98 15.40 9.59
C GLN A 58 2.54 14.65 8.32
N ALA A 59 3.25 13.61 7.91
CA ALA A 59 2.93 12.83 6.73
C ALA A 59 3.02 11.34 7.02
N PHE A 60 2.15 10.57 6.39
CA PHE A 60 2.31 9.13 6.36
C PHE A 60 3.51 8.76 5.47
N CYS A 61 3.41 9.02 4.16
CA CYS A 61 4.47 8.76 3.20
C CYS A 61 4.22 9.52 1.89
N ALA A 62 5.17 10.34 1.46
CA ALA A 62 5.06 11.14 0.24
C ALA A 62 5.36 10.38 -1.06
N GLY A 63 5.62 9.06 -0.99
CA GLY A 63 5.98 8.23 -2.13
C GLY A 63 7.49 8.22 -2.41
N GLN A 64 7.88 7.94 -3.66
CA GLN A 64 9.30 7.87 -4.07
C GLN A 64 10.04 9.17 -3.73
N ASP A 65 11.26 9.06 -3.22
CA ASP A 65 12.15 10.21 -3.08
C ASP A 65 12.62 10.67 -4.46
N LEU A 66 12.02 11.79 -4.94
CA LEU A 66 12.27 12.29 -6.30
C LEU A 66 13.70 12.84 -6.47
N ARG A 67 14.41 13.17 -5.40
CA ARG A 67 15.81 13.62 -5.49
C ARG A 67 16.71 12.44 -5.78
N GLU A 68 16.53 11.34 -5.05
CA GLU A 68 17.22 10.09 -5.34
C GLU A 68 16.89 9.58 -6.76
N HIS A 69 15.61 9.59 -7.13
CA HIS A 69 15.16 9.15 -8.44
C HIS A 69 15.77 9.99 -9.58
N ALA A 70 15.79 11.32 -9.45
CA ALA A 70 16.40 12.22 -10.44
C ALA A 70 17.91 11.98 -10.57
N GLY A 71 18.59 11.68 -9.46
CA GLY A 71 20.01 11.30 -9.47
C GLY A 71 20.29 10.04 -10.29
N LEU A 72 19.44 9.02 -10.15
CA LEU A 72 19.54 7.77 -10.92
C LEU A 72 19.25 7.98 -12.42
N LEU A 73 18.26 8.82 -12.77
CA LEU A 73 17.95 9.18 -14.18
C LEU A 73 19.10 9.97 -14.81
N GLY A 74 19.76 10.87 -14.06
CA GLY A 74 20.90 11.64 -14.52
C GLY A 74 22.16 10.82 -14.74
N ALA A 75 22.41 9.83 -13.90
CA ALA A 75 23.57 8.94 -14.03
C ALA A 75 23.49 8.01 -15.23
N GLY A 76 22.28 7.73 -15.75
CA GLY A 76 22.06 6.91 -16.94
C GLY A 76 22.14 7.65 -18.27
N ARG A 77 22.27 8.99 -18.26
CA ARG A 77 22.44 9.80 -19.47
C ARG A 77 23.94 10.13 -19.63
N SER A 78 24.61 9.54 -20.61
CA SER A 78 25.85 10.11 -21.15
C SER A 78 25.56 11.51 -21.67
N GLN A 79 26.48 12.47 -21.43
CA GLN A 79 26.30 13.91 -21.65
C GLN A 79 26.08 14.33 -23.15
N ASP A 80 25.93 13.38 -24.05
CA ASP A 80 25.94 13.63 -25.50
C ASP A 80 24.55 13.70 -26.18
N GLU A 81 23.43 13.59 -25.42
CA GLU A 81 22.09 13.67 -26.01
C GLU A 81 21.21 14.76 -25.38
N VAL A 82 21.60 16.01 -25.55
CA VAL A 82 20.67 17.14 -25.46
C VAL A 82 20.37 17.60 -26.89
N PRO A 83 19.20 17.27 -27.45
CA PRO A 83 18.81 17.86 -28.73
C PRO A 83 18.65 19.38 -28.54
N PRO A 84 19.14 20.20 -29.51
CA PRO A 84 19.00 21.64 -29.42
C PRO A 84 17.52 22.01 -29.39
N ALA A 85 17.16 22.95 -28.52
CA ALA A 85 15.82 23.50 -28.44
C ALA A 85 15.38 23.98 -29.84
N ALA A 86 14.33 23.36 -30.38
CA ALA A 86 13.74 23.77 -31.64
C ALA A 86 13.15 25.18 -31.47
N GLY A 87 13.74 26.12 -32.21
CA GLY A 87 13.32 27.51 -32.23
C GLY A 87 11.86 27.64 -32.65
N ALA A 88 11.17 28.52 -31.96
CA ALA A 88 9.83 28.96 -32.31
C ALA A 88 9.82 29.56 -33.72
N SER A 89 8.96 29.09 -34.60
CA SER A 89 8.60 29.71 -35.86
C SER A 89 7.14 30.16 -35.89
N PRO A 90 6.85 31.31 -36.53
CA PRO A 90 5.57 31.99 -36.34
C PRO A 90 4.43 31.48 -37.21
N ALA A 91 3.24 31.86 -36.80
CA ALA A 91 1.91 31.58 -37.31
C ALA A 91 1.72 31.76 -38.82
N GLY A 92 0.81 30.95 -39.40
CA GLY A 92 0.07 31.35 -40.61
C GLY A 92 -0.51 30.21 -41.43
N ALA A 93 -1.90 30.07 -41.34
CA ALA A 93 -2.85 29.62 -42.39
C ALA A 93 -3.06 28.12 -42.63
N PRO A 94 -4.16 27.71 -43.33
CA PRO A 94 -5.50 27.50 -42.79
C PRO A 94 -5.92 26.01 -42.81
N ALA A 95 -7.04 25.72 -42.16
CA ALA A 95 -7.65 24.40 -41.99
C ALA A 95 -7.91 23.67 -43.35
N ALA A 96 -7.38 22.45 -43.43
CA ALA A 96 -7.86 21.43 -44.41
C ALA A 96 -8.49 20.29 -43.59
N GLN A 97 -9.75 19.96 -43.91
CA GLN A 97 -10.50 18.86 -43.35
C GLN A 97 -9.83 17.54 -43.65
N ALA A 98 -9.48 16.77 -42.65
CA ALA A 98 -9.02 15.40 -42.79
C ALA A 98 -10.23 14.43 -42.64
N PRO A 99 -10.27 13.33 -43.43
CA PRO A 99 -11.36 12.35 -43.38
C PRO A 99 -11.28 11.53 -42.06
N ALA A 100 -12.44 11.12 -41.55
CA ALA A 100 -12.57 10.25 -40.41
C ALA A 100 -11.88 8.90 -40.69
N GLY A 101 -10.70 8.74 -40.10
CA GLY A 101 -9.94 7.49 -40.10
C GLY A 101 -10.05 6.86 -38.71
N SER A 102 -10.36 5.58 -38.69
CA SER A 102 -10.42 4.68 -37.55
C SER A 102 -9.34 4.96 -36.54
N ALA A 103 -9.75 5.22 -35.27
CA ALA A 103 -8.83 5.27 -34.14
C ALA A 103 -8.20 3.87 -33.94
N SER A 104 -7.03 3.69 -34.50
CA SER A 104 -6.14 2.59 -34.17
C SER A 104 -5.73 2.84 -32.72
N ALA A 105 -6.06 1.93 -31.81
CA ALA A 105 -5.51 1.91 -30.48
C ALA A 105 -3.99 1.86 -30.60
N ALA A 106 -3.33 2.97 -30.32
CA ALA A 106 -1.87 3.01 -30.26
C ALA A 106 -1.47 2.04 -29.12
N GLY A 107 -0.85 0.93 -29.51
CA GLY A 107 -0.19 0.03 -28.58
C GLY A 107 0.87 0.80 -27.77
N PRO A 108 1.31 0.25 -26.62
CA PRO A 108 2.39 0.87 -25.87
C PRO A 108 3.58 1.15 -26.79
N PRO A 109 4.28 2.28 -26.63
CA PRO A 109 5.44 2.60 -27.45
C PRO A 109 6.43 1.43 -27.39
N PRO A 110 7.17 1.14 -28.47
CA PRO A 110 8.15 0.08 -28.47
C PRO A 110 9.17 0.34 -27.36
N PRO A 111 9.66 -0.71 -26.69
CA PRO A 111 10.68 -0.56 -25.66
C PRO A 111 11.92 0.08 -26.27
N GLY A 112 12.10 1.37 -26.05
CA GLY A 112 13.33 2.08 -26.37
C GLY A 112 14.36 1.79 -25.30
N GLY A 113 15.49 1.18 -25.64
CA GLY A 113 16.63 0.98 -24.79
C GLY A 113 16.41 0.21 -23.46
N PRO A 114 17.45 -0.11 -22.71
CA PRO A 114 17.30 -0.66 -21.35
C PRO A 114 16.59 0.36 -20.46
N ALA A 115 15.56 -0.09 -19.72
CA ALA A 115 14.84 0.76 -18.78
C ALA A 115 15.85 1.42 -17.83
N PRO A 116 15.69 2.72 -17.50
CA PRO A 116 16.57 3.36 -16.54
C PRO A 116 16.55 2.57 -15.22
N ALA A 117 17.73 2.31 -14.62
CA ALA A 117 17.86 1.60 -13.33
C ALA A 117 16.96 2.18 -12.22
N ALA A 118 16.59 3.46 -12.35
CA ALA A 118 15.63 4.13 -11.48
C ALA A 118 14.24 3.43 -11.44
N LEU A 119 13.86 2.66 -12.47
CA LEU A 119 12.57 1.95 -12.52
C LEU A 119 12.67 0.50 -12.03
N ASP A 120 13.87 -0.05 -11.86
CA ASP A 120 14.07 -1.38 -11.27
C ASP A 120 13.56 -1.43 -9.81
N THR A 121 13.52 -0.28 -9.15
CA THR A 121 12.96 -0.12 -7.79
C THR A 121 11.55 -0.70 -7.63
N VAL A 122 10.75 -0.76 -8.70
CA VAL A 122 9.40 -1.36 -8.63
C VAL A 122 9.51 -2.85 -8.34
N ARG A 123 10.35 -3.56 -9.06
CA ARG A 123 10.56 -5.01 -8.89
C ARG A 123 11.39 -5.33 -7.65
N GLU A 124 12.42 -4.54 -7.40
CA GLU A 124 13.40 -4.79 -6.33
C GLU A 124 12.87 -4.43 -4.94
N HIS A 125 12.00 -3.41 -4.86
CA HIS A 125 11.55 -2.88 -3.57
C HIS A 125 10.04 -2.86 -3.42
N TYR A 126 9.29 -2.21 -4.35
CA TYR A 126 7.85 -2.00 -4.14
C TYR A 126 7.05 -3.29 -4.18
N ASN A 127 7.30 -4.16 -5.16
CA ASN A 127 6.61 -5.44 -5.24
C ASN A 127 6.85 -6.31 -3.99
N PRO A 128 8.10 -6.49 -3.50
CA PRO A 128 8.36 -7.20 -2.25
C PRO A 128 7.66 -6.60 -1.03
N LEU A 129 7.63 -5.26 -0.90
CA LEU A 129 6.94 -4.60 0.22
C LEU A 129 5.44 -4.88 0.21
N VAL A 130 4.78 -4.73 -0.95
CA VAL A 130 3.34 -5.02 -1.08
C VAL A 130 3.05 -6.48 -0.78
N LEU A 131 3.85 -7.40 -1.33
CA LEU A 131 3.70 -8.82 -1.08
C LEU A 131 3.90 -9.15 0.40
N ALA A 132 4.92 -8.58 1.06
CA ALA A 132 5.16 -8.78 2.48
C ALA A 132 3.97 -8.32 3.34
N ILE A 133 3.36 -7.17 3.03
CA ILE A 133 2.16 -6.69 3.74
C ILE A 133 0.96 -7.60 3.47
N ARG A 134 0.72 -7.95 2.22
CA ARG A 134 -0.46 -8.75 1.82
C ARG A 134 -0.39 -10.19 2.31
N SER A 135 0.79 -10.82 2.27
CA SER A 135 0.99 -12.19 2.75
C SER A 135 1.30 -12.31 4.24
N MET A 136 1.44 -11.19 4.96
CA MET A 136 1.68 -11.17 6.42
C MET A 136 0.66 -12.05 7.14
N PRO A 137 1.07 -13.10 7.89
CA PRO A 137 0.13 -14.00 8.58
C PRO A 137 -0.45 -13.37 9.86
N LYS A 138 -0.61 -12.06 9.87
CA LYS A 138 -1.07 -11.23 10.99
C LYS A 138 -1.81 -10.02 10.42
N PRO A 139 -2.76 -9.42 11.16
CA PRO A 139 -3.37 -8.16 10.77
C PRO A 139 -2.34 -7.05 10.62
N VAL A 140 -2.43 -6.28 9.53
CA VAL A 140 -1.63 -5.09 9.28
C VAL A 140 -2.55 -3.87 9.18
N ILE A 141 -2.34 -2.90 10.06
CA ILE A 141 -3.12 -1.66 10.11
C ILE A 141 -2.26 -0.50 9.63
N ALA A 142 -2.79 0.34 8.75
CA ALA A 142 -2.19 1.64 8.45
C ALA A 142 -2.86 2.73 9.30
N ALA A 143 -2.08 3.44 10.11
CA ALA A 143 -2.47 4.68 10.76
C ALA A 143 -1.97 5.86 9.93
N VAL A 144 -2.85 6.40 9.09
CA VAL A 144 -2.50 7.43 8.10
C VAL A 144 -2.60 8.81 8.75
N ASN A 145 -1.48 9.30 9.25
CA ASN A 145 -1.37 10.53 10.05
C ASN A 145 -1.29 11.82 9.20
N GLY A 146 -1.24 11.72 7.87
CA GLY A 146 -1.13 12.88 7.00
C GLY A 146 -1.15 12.47 5.53
N VAL A 147 -0.35 13.15 4.70
CA VAL A 147 -0.29 12.87 3.25
C VAL A 147 0.25 11.45 3.00
N ALA A 148 -0.49 10.69 2.18
CA ALA A 148 -0.08 9.44 1.57
C ALA A 148 -0.13 9.61 0.04
N ALA A 149 1.03 9.63 -0.64
CA ALA A 149 1.09 9.94 -2.07
C ALA A 149 1.85 8.87 -2.86
N GLY A 150 1.41 8.59 -4.09
CA GLY A 150 2.02 7.60 -4.99
C GLY A 150 2.21 6.25 -4.29
N ALA A 151 3.44 5.77 -4.25
CA ALA A 151 3.80 4.52 -3.56
C ALA A 151 3.43 4.54 -2.06
N GLY A 152 3.42 5.72 -1.40
CA GLY A 152 2.96 5.85 -0.02
C GLY A 152 1.47 5.55 0.14
N ALA A 153 0.62 5.98 -0.80
CA ALA A 153 -0.79 5.58 -0.83
C ALA A 153 -0.92 4.07 -1.10
N GLY A 154 -0.10 3.52 -2.01
CA GLY A 154 -0.05 2.09 -2.30
C GLY A 154 0.27 1.25 -1.07
N LEU A 155 1.26 1.65 -0.25
CA LEU A 155 1.57 0.98 1.00
C LEU A 155 0.38 0.98 1.97
N ALA A 156 -0.30 2.13 2.12
CA ALA A 156 -1.51 2.20 2.94
C ALA A 156 -2.62 1.28 2.42
N PHE A 157 -2.85 1.24 1.11
CA PHE A 157 -3.88 0.38 0.49
C PHE A 157 -3.53 -1.11 0.53
N ALA A 158 -2.25 -1.47 0.64
CA ALA A 158 -1.83 -2.85 0.83
C ALA A 158 -2.16 -3.39 2.23
N CYS A 159 -2.28 -2.51 3.25
CA CYS A 159 -2.67 -2.91 4.60
C CYS A 159 -4.12 -3.43 4.65
N ASP A 160 -4.43 -4.24 5.66
CA ASP A 160 -5.77 -4.84 5.81
C ASP A 160 -6.80 -3.79 6.23
N ILE A 161 -6.45 -2.95 7.19
CA ILE A 161 -7.32 -1.89 7.74
C ILE A 161 -6.57 -0.55 7.70
N ARG A 162 -7.27 0.53 7.38
CA ARG A 162 -6.75 1.88 7.31
C ARG A 162 -7.57 2.81 8.18
N ILE A 163 -6.90 3.45 9.15
CA ILE A 163 -7.48 4.53 9.96
C ILE A 163 -6.75 5.80 9.56
N ALA A 164 -7.49 6.84 9.20
CA ALA A 164 -6.92 8.11 8.77
C ALA A 164 -7.22 9.22 9.78
N ALA A 165 -6.26 10.09 10.00
CA ALA A 165 -6.48 11.37 10.64
C ALA A 165 -7.38 12.26 9.78
N GLN A 166 -8.17 13.15 10.38
CA GLN A 166 -9.05 14.08 9.68
C GLN A 166 -8.28 14.98 8.66
N GLY A 167 -7.05 15.34 9.02
CA GLY A 167 -6.15 16.13 8.16
C GLY A 167 -5.46 15.33 7.07
N ALA A 168 -5.58 14.00 7.05
CA ALA A 168 -4.92 13.15 6.07
C ALA A 168 -5.48 13.32 4.64
N SER A 169 -4.65 12.96 3.66
CA SER A 169 -5.04 12.97 2.25
C SER A 169 -4.31 11.89 1.46
N PHE A 170 -4.96 11.40 0.41
CA PHE A 170 -4.45 10.40 -0.51
C PHE A 170 -4.28 11.01 -1.89
N LEU A 171 -3.15 10.75 -2.55
CA LEU A 171 -2.85 11.29 -3.86
C LEU A 171 -2.22 10.20 -4.74
N MET A 172 -2.89 9.80 -5.81
CA MET A 172 -2.37 8.87 -6.82
C MET A 172 -1.49 9.63 -7.81
N ALA A 173 -0.29 10.08 -7.35
CA ALA A 173 0.55 11.08 -8.02
C ALA A 173 1.23 10.60 -9.32
N PHE A 174 1.07 9.36 -9.73
CA PHE A 174 1.82 8.72 -10.82
C PHE A 174 1.72 9.47 -12.16
N ALA A 175 0.51 9.81 -12.59
CA ALA A 175 0.28 10.52 -13.85
C ALA A 175 0.93 11.92 -13.88
N ARG A 176 1.12 12.56 -12.72
CA ARG A 176 1.79 13.88 -12.63
C ARG A 176 3.27 13.85 -13.03
N VAL A 177 3.87 12.67 -13.00
CA VAL A 177 5.27 12.45 -13.38
C VAL A 177 5.38 11.55 -14.61
N GLY A 178 4.29 11.38 -15.38
CA GLY A 178 4.26 10.62 -16.63
C GLY A 178 4.37 9.10 -16.43
N LEU A 179 4.04 8.59 -15.24
CA LEU A 179 4.08 7.16 -14.91
C LEU A 179 2.68 6.60 -14.68
N ALA A 180 2.54 5.30 -14.89
CA ALA A 180 1.39 4.53 -14.43
C ALA A 180 1.56 4.10 -12.97
N ALA A 181 0.47 3.57 -12.36
CA ALA A 181 0.48 3.12 -10.97
C ALA A 181 1.44 1.95 -10.74
N ASP A 182 2.16 1.99 -9.64
CA ASP A 182 2.97 0.93 -9.05
C ASP A 182 2.45 0.56 -7.64
N THR A 183 3.27 -0.11 -6.84
CA THR A 183 2.99 -0.43 -5.41
C THR A 183 1.62 -1.09 -5.23
N GLY A 184 1.17 -1.88 -6.21
CA GLY A 184 -0.10 -2.59 -6.17
C GLY A 184 -1.35 -1.72 -6.28
N VAL A 185 -1.24 -0.42 -6.56
CA VAL A 185 -2.40 0.50 -6.60
C VAL A 185 -3.38 0.12 -7.72
N SER A 186 -2.89 -0.33 -8.89
CA SER A 186 -3.74 -0.81 -9.99
C SER A 186 -4.59 -2.04 -9.60
N TRP A 187 -4.17 -2.79 -8.60
CA TRP A 187 -4.89 -3.96 -8.08
C TRP A 187 -5.78 -3.61 -6.87
N THR A 188 -5.28 -2.81 -5.93
CA THR A 188 -5.98 -2.50 -4.68
C THR A 188 -7.05 -1.43 -4.86
N LEU A 189 -6.75 -0.34 -5.58
CA LEU A 189 -7.65 0.80 -5.69
C LEU A 189 -9.01 0.47 -6.33
N PRO A 190 -9.10 -0.27 -7.46
CA PRO A 190 -10.39 -0.65 -8.02
C PRO A 190 -11.18 -1.61 -7.12
N ARG A 191 -10.53 -2.37 -6.24
CA ARG A 191 -11.19 -3.23 -5.24
C ARG A 191 -11.72 -2.45 -4.05
N LEU A 192 -11.15 -1.30 -3.75
CA LEU A 192 -11.63 -0.41 -2.69
C LEU A 192 -12.73 0.53 -3.18
N ALA A 193 -12.54 1.19 -4.31
CA ALA A 193 -13.41 2.28 -4.78
C ALA A 193 -14.25 1.93 -6.03
N GLY A 194 -14.05 0.74 -6.60
CA GLY A 194 -14.61 0.37 -7.91
C GLY A 194 -13.78 0.91 -9.09
N ALA A 195 -13.92 0.25 -10.26
CA ALA A 195 -13.06 0.51 -11.42
C ALA A 195 -13.18 1.95 -11.95
N GLY A 196 -14.39 2.50 -12.03
CA GLY A 196 -14.60 3.87 -12.53
C GLY A 196 -13.93 4.93 -11.66
N ARG A 197 -14.07 4.84 -10.34
CA ARG A 197 -13.40 5.75 -9.40
C ARG A 197 -11.89 5.57 -9.40
N ALA A 198 -11.42 4.34 -9.52
CA ALA A 198 -9.98 4.08 -9.61
C ALA A 198 -9.36 4.77 -10.84
N ALA A 199 -10.02 4.68 -12.01
CA ALA A 199 -9.59 5.37 -13.23
C ALA A 199 -9.56 6.88 -13.05
N GLU A 200 -10.63 7.49 -12.51
CA GLU A 200 -10.71 8.92 -12.21
C GLU A 200 -9.56 9.37 -11.30
N LEU A 201 -9.37 8.69 -10.17
CA LEU A 201 -8.33 9.04 -9.19
C LEU A 201 -6.92 8.91 -9.75
N LEU A 202 -6.66 7.90 -10.58
CA LEU A 202 -5.36 7.69 -11.19
C LEU A 202 -5.06 8.67 -12.32
N MET A 203 -6.04 8.97 -13.17
CA MET A 203 -5.85 9.82 -14.35
C MET A 203 -5.83 11.31 -13.98
N LEU A 204 -6.74 11.76 -13.11
CA LEU A 204 -6.79 13.16 -12.68
C LEU A 204 -5.73 13.48 -11.64
N ALA A 205 -5.29 12.48 -10.86
CA ALA A 205 -4.28 12.62 -9.83
C ALA A 205 -4.54 13.80 -8.87
N GLU A 206 -5.79 13.97 -8.44
CA GLU A 206 -6.20 14.99 -7.49
C GLU A 206 -6.12 14.48 -6.05
N PRO A 207 -5.83 15.34 -5.06
CA PRO A 207 -5.81 14.94 -3.67
C PRO A 207 -7.21 14.59 -3.15
N VAL A 208 -7.35 13.43 -2.51
CA VAL A 208 -8.57 12.98 -1.84
C VAL A 208 -8.40 13.17 -0.34
N ARG A 209 -9.16 14.07 0.28
CA ARG A 209 -9.16 14.28 1.73
C ARG A 209 -9.80 13.13 2.48
N ALA A 210 -9.42 12.94 3.76
CA ALA A 210 -9.85 11.81 4.57
C ALA A 210 -11.37 11.58 4.62
N PRO A 211 -12.25 12.59 4.77
CA PRO A 211 -13.70 12.36 4.73
C PRO A 211 -14.16 11.77 3.39
N ARG A 212 -13.64 12.29 2.28
CA ARG A 212 -13.96 11.76 0.95
C ARG A 212 -13.37 10.37 0.73
N ALA A 213 -12.19 10.10 1.27
CA ALA A 213 -11.57 8.78 1.23
C ALA A 213 -12.44 7.72 1.97
N LEU A 214 -13.08 8.10 3.07
CA LEU A 214 -14.04 7.24 3.79
C LEU A 214 -15.27 6.92 2.93
N GLU A 215 -15.88 7.93 2.31
CA GLU A 215 -17.02 7.75 1.40
C GLU A 215 -16.70 6.83 0.21
N LEU A 216 -15.47 6.91 -0.29
CA LEU A 216 -15.00 6.08 -1.40
C LEU A 216 -14.52 4.68 -0.98
N GLY A 217 -14.51 4.36 0.31
CA GLY A 217 -14.01 3.08 0.83
C GLY A 217 -12.47 2.96 0.83
N LEU A 218 -11.74 4.05 0.62
CA LEU A 218 -10.27 4.04 0.66
C LEU A 218 -9.75 3.85 2.08
N VAL A 219 -10.51 4.27 3.10
CA VAL A 219 -10.21 4.07 4.51
C VAL A 219 -11.41 3.50 5.25
N ASN A 220 -11.15 2.82 6.36
CA ASN A 220 -12.17 2.16 7.17
C ASN A 220 -12.75 3.10 8.23
N GLN A 221 -11.95 4.09 8.67
CA GLN A 221 -12.33 5.05 9.70
C GLN A 221 -11.56 6.35 9.55
N VAL A 222 -12.19 7.46 9.90
CA VAL A 222 -11.56 8.78 10.05
C VAL A 222 -11.76 9.24 11.48
N VAL A 223 -10.70 9.75 12.10
CA VAL A 223 -10.69 10.22 13.49
C VAL A 223 -10.01 11.60 13.58
N ALA A 224 -10.20 12.31 14.69
CA ALA A 224 -9.44 13.54 14.92
C ALA A 224 -7.93 13.27 14.89
N ASP A 225 -7.14 14.23 14.45
CA ASP A 225 -5.70 14.07 14.29
C ASP A 225 -5.02 13.64 15.61
N THR A 226 -5.50 14.19 16.73
CA THR A 226 -5.02 13.87 18.08
C THR A 226 -5.34 12.45 18.53
N ASP A 227 -6.36 11.83 17.97
CA ASP A 227 -6.90 10.54 18.42
C ASP A 227 -6.36 9.36 17.63
N LEU A 228 -5.70 9.63 16.50
CA LEU A 228 -5.25 8.59 15.56
C LEU A 228 -4.41 7.52 16.24
N VAL A 229 -3.40 7.91 17.01
CA VAL A 229 -2.47 6.97 17.66
C VAL A 229 -3.22 6.09 18.64
N ALA A 230 -4.09 6.68 19.46
CA ALA A 230 -4.86 5.96 20.48
C ALA A 230 -5.85 4.98 19.84
N VAL A 231 -6.60 5.42 18.80
CA VAL A 231 -7.61 4.58 18.13
C VAL A 231 -6.96 3.46 17.33
N ALA A 232 -5.90 3.75 16.58
CA ALA A 232 -5.19 2.74 15.81
C ALA A 232 -4.47 1.73 16.73
N GLY A 233 -3.86 2.19 17.82
CA GLY A 233 -3.24 1.35 18.84
C GLY A 233 -4.26 0.43 19.54
N ALA A 234 -5.43 0.96 19.92
CA ALA A 234 -6.49 0.17 20.51
C ALA A 234 -7.03 -0.92 19.56
N LEU A 235 -7.18 -0.59 18.26
CA LEU A 235 -7.55 -1.59 17.26
C LEU A 235 -6.48 -2.66 17.10
N ALA A 236 -5.20 -2.26 17.02
CA ALA A 236 -4.09 -3.20 16.91
C ALA A 236 -4.01 -4.13 18.13
N ALA A 237 -4.14 -3.60 19.33
CA ALA A 237 -4.16 -4.38 20.59
C ALA A 237 -5.35 -5.38 20.62
N ARG A 238 -6.53 -4.94 20.20
CA ARG A 238 -7.71 -5.82 20.08
C ARG A 238 -7.46 -6.97 19.10
N LEU A 239 -6.88 -6.69 17.93
CA LEU A 239 -6.54 -7.71 16.95
C LEU A 239 -5.41 -8.62 17.45
N ALA A 240 -4.42 -8.07 18.14
CA ALA A 240 -3.35 -8.86 18.72
C ALA A 240 -3.84 -9.82 19.83
N ALA A 241 -4.92 -9.48 20.54
CA ALA A 241 -5.57 -10.35 21.53
C ALA A 241 -6.47 -11.43 20.87
N GLY A 242 -6.79 -11.31 19.57
CA GLY A 242 -7.70 -12.20 18.86
C GLY A 242 -7.02 -13.46 18.27
N PRO A 243 -7.74 -14.29 17.52
CA PRO A 243 -7.25 -15.54 16.93
C PRO A 243 -6.34 -15.28 15.72
N THR A 244 -5.06 -15.05 15.93
CA THR A 244 -4.08 -14.67 14.89
C THR A 244 -4.05 -15.66 13.73
N ALA A 245 -4.11 -16.97 14.01
CA ALA A 245 -4.17 -17.99 12.97
C ALA A 245 -5.42 -17.85 12.08
N ALA A 246 -6.58 -17.55 12.68
CA ALA A 246 -7.80 -17.32 11.92
C ALA A 246 -7.71 -16.03 11.06
N TYR A 247 -7.09 -14.98 11.57
CA TYR A 247 -6.84 -13.76 10.77
C TYR A 247 -5.91 -14.03 9.59
N ALA A 248 -4.88 -14.85 9.78
CA ALA A 248 -4.02 -15.29 8.68
C ALA A 248 -4.84 -16.04 7.61
N GLY A 249 -5.69 -16.98 8.02
CA GLY A 249 -6.57 -17.72 7.12
C GLY A 249 -7.55 -16.81 6.38
N ILE A 250 -8.16 -15.84 7.04
CA ILE A 250 -9.04 -14.83 6.41
C ILE A 250 -8.28 -14.05 5.32
N LYS A 251 -7.05 -13.60 5.60
CA LYS A 251 -6.23 -12.90 4.60
C LYS A 251 -5.90 -13.80 3.41
N GLU A 252 -5.55 -15.06 3.67
CA GLU A 252 -5.27 -16.05 2.62
C GLU A 252 -6.49 -16.24 1.71
N GLN A 253 -7.67 -16.46 2.28
CA GLN A 253 -8.92 -16.62 1.54
C GLN A 253 -9.25 -15.40 0.69
N LEU A 254 -9.19 -14.19 1.27
CA LEU A 254 -9.47 -12.94 0.56
C LEU A 254 -8.48 -12.68 -0.59
N ASN A 255 -7.19 -12.97 -0.38
CA ASN A 255 -6.17 -12.82 -1.42
C ASN A 255 -6.37 -13.85 -2.53
N TYR A 256 -6.70 -15.10 -2.19
CA TYR A 256 -6.94 -16.16 -3.16
C TYR A 256 -8.19 -15.87 -4.01
N ALA A 257 -9.31 -15.58 -3.36
CA ALA A 257 -10.58 -15.27 -4.02
C ALA A 257 -10.51 -14.06 -4.97
N ALA A 258 -9.57 -13.13 -4.74
CA ALA A 258 -9.39 -11.97 -5.58
C ALA A 258 -8.94 -12.28 -7.03
N GLY A 259 -8.39 -13.48 -7.28
CA GLY A 259 -7.91 -13.89 -8.60
C GLY A 259 -8.53 -15.20 -9.11
N HIS A 260 -9.49 -15.79 -8.38
CA HIS A 260 -10.04 -17.10 -8.70
C HIS A 260 -11.56 -17.08 -8.79
N GLY A 261 -12.14 -18.12 -9.40
CA GLY A 261 -13.57 -18.31 -9.48
C GLY A 261 -14.20 -18.77 -8.15
N LEU A 262 -15.53 -18.71 -8.05
CA LEU A 262 -16.25 -19.09 -6.82
C LEU A 262 -15.96 -20.54 -6.39
N ALA A 263 -15.90 -21.48 -7.34
CA ALA A 263 -15.66 -22.89 -7.00
C ALA A 263 -14.27 -23.09 -6.34
N ASP A 264 -13.24 -22.44 -6.89
CA ASP A 264 -11.88 -22.50 -6.33
C ASP A 264 -11.81 -21.79 -4.96
N ALA A 265 -12.53 -20.67 -4.81
CA ALA A 265 -12.61 -19.95 -3.53
C ALA A 265 -13.27 -20.81 -2.44
N LEU A 266 -14.35 -21.53 -2.75
CA LEU A 266 -15.02 -22.45 -1.81
C LEU A 266 -14.12 -23.61 -1.39
N GLU A 267 -13.32 -24.17 -2.31
CA GLU A 267 -12.34 -25.20 -1.98
C GLU A 267 -11.25 -24.64 -1.06
N LYS A 268 -10.73 -23.44 -1.34
CA LYS A 268 -9.77 -22.77 -0.46
C LYS A 268 -10.35 -22.50 0.92
N GLU A 269 -11.62 -22.13 1.03
CA GLU A 269 -12.31 -21.98 2.31
C GLU A 269 -12.34 -23.28 3.08
N ALA A 270 -12.65 -24.42 2.43
CA ALA A 270 -12.69 -25.73 3.04
C ALA A 270 -11.30 -26.16 3.57
N GLU A 271 -10.23 -25.94 2.77
CA GLU A 271 -8.85 -26.19 3.18
C GLU A 271 -8.48 -25.39 4.44
N VAL A 272 -8.70 -24.07 4.41
CA VAL A 272 -8.35 -23.18 5.52
C VAL A 272 -9.17 -23.50 6.77
N GLN A 273 -10.47 -23.77 6.65
CA GLN A 273 -11.33 -24.16 7.77
C GLN A 273 -10.87 -25.49 8.39
N THR A 274 -10.51 -26.46 7.55
CA THR A 274 -9.98 -27.74 8.02
C THR A 274 -8.68 -27.58 8.81
N ALA A 275 -7.78 -26.69 8.36
CA ALA A 275 -6.54 -26.40 9.06
C ALA A 275 -6.82 -25.68 10.40
N LEU A 276 -7.66 -24.65 10.40
CA LEU A 276 -8.01 -23.86 11.58
C LEU A 276 -8.80 -24.69 12.61
N GLY A 277 -9.64 -25.63 12.19
CA GLY A 277 -10.36 -26.56 13.08
C GLY A 277 -9.46 -27.41 13.98
N ARG A 278 -8.16 -27.53 13.63
CA ARG A 278 -7.16 -28.28 14.41
C ARG A 278 -6.40 -27.40 15.41
N THR A 279 -6.60 -26.09 15.39
CA THR A 279 -5.91 -25.16 16.29
C THR A 279 -6.41 -25.26 17.72
N THR A 280 -5.51 -24.98 18.65
CA THR A 280 -5.89 -24.88 20.09
C THR A 280 -6.86 -23.74 20.33
N ASP A 281 -6.74 -22.64 19.57
CA ASP A 281 -7.63 -21.48 19.68
C ASP A 281 -9.06 -21.83 19.29
N HIS A 282 -9.27 -22.61 18.21
CA HIS A 282 -10.61 -23.06 17.81
C HIS A 282 -11.25 -23.94 18.88
N GLN A 283 -10.50 -24.92 19.40
CA GLN A 283 -10.99 -25.83 20.43
C GLN A 283 -11.36 -25.08 21.71
N ALA A 284 -10.47 -24.18 22.16
CA ALA A 284 -10.71 -23.36 23.36
C ALA A 284 -11.92 -22.42 23.19
N ALA A 285 -12.04 -21.79 22.03
CA ALA A 285 -13.14 -20.88 21.74
C ALA A 285 -14.49 -21.61 21.68
N THR A 286 -14.53 -22.81 21.08
CA THR A 286 -15.74 -23.65 21.03
C THR A 286 -16.20 -24.02 22.44
N LEU A 287 -15.28 -24.43 23.32
CA LEU A 287 -15.59 -24.75 24.71
C LEU A 287 -16.05 -23.51 25.50
N ALA A 288 -15.37 -22.38 25.36
CA ALA A 288 -15.75 -21.13 26.01
C ALA A 288 -17.17 -20.70 25.58
N PHE A 289 -17.49 -20.80 24.30
CA PHE A 289 -18.83 -20.48 23.78
C PHE A 289 -19.93 -21.32 24.42
N THR A 290 -19.72 -22.65 24.59
CA THR A 290 -20.69 -23.53 25.25
C THR A 290 -20.91 -23.19 26.71
N ARG A 291 -19.90 -22.58 27.37
CA ARG A 291 -19.94 -22.15 28.77
C ARG A 291 -20.38 -20.72 28.95
N LYS A 292 -20.63 -19.98 27.84
CA LYS A 292 -20.90 -18.53 27.83
C LYS A 292 -19.78 -17.70 28.47
N GLU A 293 -18.53 -18.14 28.25
CA GLU A 293 -17.29 -17.48 28.67
C GLU A 293 -16.65 -16.76 27.48
N GLU A 294 -15.85 -15.70 27.73
CA GLU A 294 -15.04 -15.08 26.70
C GLU A 294 -13.82 -15.95 26.36
N PRO A 295 -13.58 -16.26 25.08
CA PRO A 295 -12.42 -17.06 24.69
C PRO A 295 -11.11 -16.27 24.84
N ARG A 296 -10.04 -16.96 25.24
CA ARG A 296 -8.67 -16.44 25.22
C ARG A 296 -7.91 -17.11 24.08
N PHE A 297 -7.33 -16.29 23.20
CA PHE A 297 -6.61 -16.76 22.03
C PHE A 297 -5.10 -16.71 22.24
N LEU A 298 -4.41 -17.76 21.83
CA LEU A 298 -2.94 -17.89 21.88
C LEU A 298 -2.31 -17.66 20.50
N GLY A 299 -3.10 -17.58 19.42
CA GLY A 299 -2.65 -17.39 18.06
C GLY A 299 -2.23 -18.69 17.36
N ARG A 300 -2.59 -19.87 17.86
CA ARG A 300 -2.12 -21.16 17.38
C ARG A 300 -3.17 -22.26 17.50
#